data_f0084b8f8a3aece9e6f8647757bec278
#
_entry.id   f0084b8f8a3aece9e6f8647757bec278
#
_cell.length_a   1.000
_cell.length_b   1.000
_cell.length_c   1.000
_cell.angle_alpha   90.00
_cell.angle_beta   90.00
_cell.angle_gamma   90.00
#
_symmetry.space_group_name_H-M   'P 1'
#
loop_
_entity.id
_entity.type
_entity.pdbx_description
1 polymer ?
#
loop_
_entity_poly.entity_id
_entity_poly.type
_entity_poly.pdbx_seq_one_letter_code
_entity_poly.pdbx_strand_id
1 'polypeptide(L)'
;YNNYFTATASTLTASGVDTGFNINSLKNWQAFDYVQFASGTNYAQIDCGSAVNIDFLAICAHELFTKNCTAITIKGSSDVAFGTSTTLATLTRDSAGTPPVYSGSYKLNTSTSLASQVVNDDPHICFKLDTATFRYYRLTFTCASAVKIGVMAIGLKMEFERGFYGGFMPQTWNEEITTTVNKSIGGIYLGTSIERSGTKTETINLEDLTHSWIESTWLPFRRHAVLYPFIFSWGNTPLSNNSLAIQKTFTNGKVKNRSYGSVGLTFEGTIK
;
A
#
# COMPACT_ATOMS: atom_id res chain seq x y z
N TYR A 1 9.94 -1.29 -4.71
CA TYR A 1 10.37 0.12 -4.65
C TYR A 1 10.38 0.79 -6.03
N ASN A 2 10.38 0.02 -7.09
CA ASN A 2 10.31 0.56 -8.45
C ASN A 2 8.84 0.67 -8.85
N ASN A 3 8.27 1.87 -8.80
CA ASN A 3 6.87 2.10 -9.10
C ASN A 3 6.67 2.50 -10.55
N TYR A 4 6.07 1.62 -11.33
CA TYR A 4 5.80 1.86 -12.76
C TYR A 4 4.73 2.92 -13.01
N PHE A 5 3.86 3.23 -12.03
CA PHE A 5 2.91 4.35 -12.17
C PHE A 5 3.60 5.69 -12.34
N THR A 6 4.78 5.88 -11.76
CA THR A 6 5.55 7.13 -11.88
C THR A 6 6.47 7.15 -13.10
N ALA A 7 6.60 6.04 -13.83
CA ALA A 7 7.45 5.99 -15.03
C ALA A 7 6.87 6.89 -16.13
N THR A 8 7.72 7.66 -16.77
CA THR A 8 7.33 8.61 -17.83
C THR A 8 6.65 7.94 -19.02
N ALA A 9 7.01 6.67 -19.31
CA ALA A 9 6.43 5.90 -20.41
C ALA A 9 5.07 5.25 -20.06
N SER A 10 4.61 5.35 -18.82
CA SER A 10 3.35 4.72 -18.41
C SER A 10 2.16 5.61 -18.69
N THR A 11 1.09 5.02 -19.23
CA THR A 11 -0.19 5.68 -19.49
C THR A 11 -1.27 5.06 -18.63
N LEU A 12 -2.06 5.93 -17.98
CA LEU A 12 -3.22 5.50 -17.18
C LEU A 12 -4.50 5.69 -17.98
N THR A 13 -5.37 4.68 -17.91
CA THR A 13 -6.75 4.73 -18.41
C THR A 13 -7.69 4.21 -17.34
N ALA A 14 -8.94 4.62 -17.36
CA ALA A 14 -9.94 4.20 -16.38
C ALA A 14 -11.35 4.21 -16.98
N SER A 15 -12.27 3.50 -16.32
CA SER A 15 -13.70 3.65 -16.52
C SER A 15 -14.34 4.31 -15.29
N GLY A 16 -15.46 5.01 -15.52
CA GLY A 16 -16.30 5.53 -14.44
C GLY A 16 -15.66 6.62 -13.57
N VAL A 17 -14.66 7.34 -14.07
CA VAL A 17 -14.13 8.51 -13.39
C VAL A 17 -15.16 9.64 -13.45
N ASP A 18 -15.52 10.18 -12.28
CA ASP A 18 -16.47 11.29 -12.20
C ASP A 18 -15.91 12.57 -12.80
N THR A 19 -16.81 13.42 -13.30
CA THR A 19 -16.44 14.70 -13.92
C THR A 19 -15.68 15.59 -12.93
N GLY A 20 -14.57 16.14 -13.38
CA GLY A 20 -13.72 17.01 -12.57
C GLY A 20 -12.52 16.31 -11.91
N PHE A 21 -12.44 14.98 -11.96
CA PHE A 21 -11.31 14.22 -11.44
C PHE A 21 -10.36 13.77 -12.54
N ASN A 22 -9.06 13.70 -12.22
CA ASN A 22 -8.02 13.31 -13.16
C ASN A 22 -7.39 11.98 -12.74
N ILE A 23 -7.45 10.98 -13.63
CA ILE A 23 -6.87 9.66 -13.36
C ILE A 23 -5.37 9.72 -13.01
N ASN A 24 -4.65 10.73 -13.48
CA ASN A 24 -3.23 10.88 -13.17
C ASN A 24 -2.95 11.24 -11.70
N SER A 25 -3.95 11.67 -10.92
CA SER A 25 -3.80 11.87 -9.47
C SER A 25 -3.40 10.58 -8.75
N LEU A 26 -3.77 9.39 -9.27
CA LEU A 26 -3.38 8.10 -8.69
C LEU A 26 -1.86 7.88 -8.60
N LYS A 27 -1.06 8.62 -9.36
CA LYS A 27 0.41 8.42 -9.43
C LYS A 27 1.24 9.52 -8.77
N ASN A 28 0.62 10.55 -8.22
CA ASN A 28 1.33 11.71 -7.66
C ASN A 28 1.79 11.54 -6.20
N TRP A 29 1.46 10.41 -5.54
CA TRP A 29 1.75 10.12 -4.15
C TRP A 29 1.08 11.05 -3.11
N GLN A 30 0.13 11.87 -3.53
CA GLN A 30 -0.59 12.80 -2.67
C GLN A 30 -1.92 12.18 -2.24
N ALA A 31 -2.01 11.75 -1.00
CA ALA A 31 -3.21 11.08 -0.46
C ALA A 31 -4.47 11.97 -0.52
N PHE A 32 -4.32 13.30 -0.51
CA PHE A 32 -5.42 14.27 -0.56
C PHE A 32 -5.89 14.58 -2.00
N ASP A 33 -5.07 14.32 -3.02
CA ASP A 33 -5.43 14.48 -4.44
C ASP A 33 -5.91 13.14 -5.00
N TYR A 34 -7.18 12.86 -4.78
CA TYR A 34 -7.80 11.59 -5.12
C TYR A 34 -8.54 11.62 -6.45
N VAL A 35 -8.75 10.44 -7.00
CA VAL A 35 -9.71 10.18 -8.10
C VAL A 35 -11.00 9.64 -7.50
N GLN A 36 -12.14 10.20 -7.92
CA GLN A 36 -13.44 9.65 -7.58
C GLN A 36 -13.99 8.84 -8.76
N PHE A 37 -14.46 7.65 -8.44
CA PHE A 37 -15.12 6.76 -9.39
C PHE A 37 -16.61 6.68 -9.06
N ALA A 38 -17.46 6.65 -10.08
CA ALA A 38 -18.89 6.45 -9.94
C ALA A 38 -19.23 5.09 -9.30
N SER A 39 -20.47 4.92 -8.86
CA SER A 39 -20.97 3.61 -8.42
C SER A 39 -20.96 2.60 -9.57
N GLY A 40 -20.89 1.31 -9.24
CA GLY A 40 -20.86 0.22 -10.19
C GLY A 40 -19.49 -0.45 -10.32
N THR A 41 -19.27 -1.13 -11.44
CA THR A 41 -18.00 -1.81 -11.74
C THR A 41 -17.12 -0.88 -12.56
N ASN A 42 -15.99 -0.49 -11.97
CA ASN A 42 -15.02 0.41 -12.58
C ASN A 42 -13.62 -0.20 -12.57
N TYR A 43 -12.73 0.38 -13.35
CA TYR A 43 -11.34 -0.02 -13.37
C TYR A 43 -10.38 1.16 -13.48
N ALA A 44 -9.17 0.96 -12.98
CA ALA A 44 -7.99 1.74 -13.30
C ALA A 44 -6.95 0.82 -13.95
N GLN A 45 -6.41 1.22 -15.10
CA GLN A 45 -5.48 0.42 -15.89
C GLN A 45 -4.22 1.21 -16.20
N ILE A 46 -3.08 0.53 -16.14
CA ILE A 46 -1.80 1.05 -16.57
C ILE A 46 -1.31 0.30 -17.81
N ASP A 47 -0.83 1.04 -18.81
CA ASP A 47 0.04 0.55 -19.88
C ASP A 47 1.48 0.90 -19.50
N CYS A 48 2.32 -0.09 -19.29
CA CYS A 48 3.72 0.09 -18.94
C CYS A 48 4.61 0.35 -20.18
N GLY A 49 4.02 0.46 -21.39
CA GLY A 49 4.74 0.62 -22.65
C GLY A 49 5.37 -0.65 -23.19
N SER A 50 5.86 -1.52 -22.32
CA SER A 50 6.41 -2.85 -22.60
C SER A 50 6.03 -3.84 -21.50
N ALA A 51 6.28 -5.12 -21.72
CA ALA A 51 6.11 -6.12 -20.67
C ALA A 51 7.13 -5.87 -19.54
N VAL A 52 6.64 -5.73 -18.32
CA VAL A 52 7.43 -5.46 -17.11
C VAL A 52 7.11 -6.46 -16.02
N ASN A 53 8.11 -6.78 -15.20
CA ASN A 53 7.92 -7.64 -14.04
C ASN A 53 7.34 -6.81 -12.89
N ILE A 54 6.27 -7.32 -12.27
CA ILE A 54 5.78 -6.81 -10.99
C ILE A 54 5.64 -7.94 -9.99
N ASP A 55 5.79 -7.64 -8.72
CA ASP A 55 5.55 -8.56 -7.61
C ASP A 55 4.84 -7.88 -6.44
N PHE A 56 4.43 -6.60 -6.58
CA PHE A 56 3.49 -5.97 -5.68
C PHE A 56 2.54 -5.01 -6.40
N LEU A 57 1.37 -4.82 -5.80
CA LEU A 57 0.44 -3.73 -6.08
C LEU A 57 -0.08 -3.19 -4.75
N ALA A 58 -0.14 -1.87 -4.61
CA ALA A 58 -0.69 -1.22 -3.43
C ALA A 58 -1.70 -0.15 -3.77
N ILE A 59 -2.67 0.03 -2.87
CA ILE A 59 -3.71 1.06 -2.93
C ILE A 59 -3.72 1.76 -1.57
N CYS A 60 -3.52 3.07 -1.58
CA CYS A 60 -3.45 3.86 -0.36
C CYS A 60 -4.45 5.01 -0.42
N ALA A 61 -4.89 5.50 0.74
CA ALA A 61 -5.84 6.59 0.88
C ALA A 61 -7.11 6.34 0.04
N HIS A 62 -7.82 5.29 0.33
CA HIS A 62 -9.01 4.86 -0.41
C HIS A 62 -10.23 4.70 0.50
N GLU A 63 -11.42 4.59 -0.08
CA GLU A 63 -12.69 4.36 0.60
C GLU A 63 -13.34 3.00 0.20
N LEU A 64 -12.56 2.05 -0.31
CA LEU A 64 -13.08 0.80 -0.89
C LEU A 64 -13.89 -0.03 0.11
N PHE A 65 -13.47 -0.08 1.38
CA PHE A 65 -14.13 -0.88 2.40
C PHE A 65 -15.31 -0.14 3.03
N THR A 66 -15.17 1.14 3.36
CA THR A 66 -16.26 1.96 3.89
C THR A 66 -17.39 2.17 2.88
N LYS A 67 -17.09 2.16 1.57
CA LYS A 67 -18.10 2.16 0.50
C LYS A 67 -18.61 0.77 0.12
N ASN A 68 -18.25 -0.24 0.91
CA ASN A 68 -18.74 -1.60 0.75
C ASN A 68 -18.53 -2.20 -0.65
N CYS A 69 -17.34 -2.01 -1.22
CA CYS A 69 -17.02 -2.62 -2.50
C CYS A 69 -17.09 -4.15 -2.38
N THR A 70 -17.83 -4.79 -3.27
CA THR A 70 -18.10 -6.23 -3.21
C THR A 70 -16.97 -7.08 -3.78
N ALA A 71 -16.20 -6.53 -4.70
CA ALA A 71 -15.06 -7.22 -5.31
C ALA A 71 -13.95 -6.23 -5.68
N ILE A 72 -12.72 -6.66 -5.48
CA ILE A 72 -11.50 -5.97 -5.91
C ILE A 72 -10.64 -7.04 -6.58
N THR A 73 -10.33 -6.84 -7.87
CA THR A 73 -9.60 -7.84 -8.68
C THR A 73 -8.44 -7.18 -9.40
N ILE A 74 -7.27 -7.81 -9.36
CA ILE A 74 -6.08 -7.39 -10.08
C ILE A 74 -5.80 -8.38 -11.19
N LYS A 75 -5.65 -7.89 -12.41
CA LYS A 75 -5.35 -8.69 -13.60
C LYS A 75 -4.15 -8.16 -14.34
N GLY A 76 -3.39 -9.07 -14.96
CA GLY A 76 -2.36 -8.75 -15.94
C GLY A 76 -2.74 -9.26 -17.31
N SER A 77 -2.35 -8.53 -18.36
CA SER A 77 -2.61 -8.91 -19.75
C SER A 77 -1.53 -8.38 -20.69
N SER A 78 -1.32 -9.08 -21.80
CA SER A 78 -0.57 -8.56 -22.95
C SER A 78 -1.47 -7.85 -23.97
N ASP A 79 -2.80 -7.96 -23.79
CA ASP A 79 -3.83 -7.33 -24.60
C ASP A 79 -4.45 -6.14 -23.86
N VAL A 80 -4.51 -4.99 -24.52
CA VAL A 80 -5.08 -3.75 -23.97
C VAL A 80 -6.57 -3.88 -23.62
N ALA A 81 -7.31 -4.70 -24.36
CA ALA A 81 -8.74 -4.95 -24.13
C ALA A 81 -9.01 -5.94 -23.00
N PHE A 82 -7.98 -6.66 -22.51
CA PHE A 82 -8.10 -7.73 -21.52
C PHE A 82 -8.98 -8.91 -21.97
N GLY A 83 -9.10 -9.15 -23.28
CA GLY A 83 -9.76 -10.32 -23.82
C GLY A 83 -9.13 -11.63 -23.33
N THR A 84 -7.79 -11.65 -23.25
CA THR A 84 -7.03 -12.69 -22.55
C THR A 84 -6.31 -12.05 -21.38
N SER A 85 -6.59 -12.50 -20.15
CA SER A 85 -6.00 -11.92 -18.94
C SER A 85 -5.76 -12.99 -17.87
N THR A 86 -4.78 -12.75 -17.03
CA THR A 86 -4.47 -13.57 -15.85
C THR A 86 -4.86 -12.82 -14.58
N THR A 87 -5.66 -13.44 -13.72
CA THR A 87 -5.99 -12.89 -12.41
C THR A 87 -4.81 -13.11 -11.46
N LEU A 88 -4.33 -12.04 -10.87
CA LEU A 88 -3.18 -12.02 -9.97
C LEU A 88 -3.62 -12.00 -8.50
N ALA A 89 -4.67 -11.25 -8.18
CA ALA A 89 -5.24 -11.20 -6.83
C ALA A 89 -6.73 -10.86 -6.87
N THR A 90 -7.45 -11.31 -5.85
CA THR A 90 -8.85 -10.97 -5.62
C THR A 90 -9.09 -10.71 -4.14
N LEU A 91 -9.95 -9.73 -3.84
CA LEU A 91 -10.62 -9.61 -2.55
C LEU A 91 -12.11 -9.56 -2.80
N THR A 92 -12.86 -10.36 -2.08
CA THR A 92 -14.31 -10.45 -2.18
C THR A 92 -14.92 -10.22 -0.80
N ARG A 93 -15.96 -9.42 -0.73
CA ARG A 93 -16.72 -9.22 0.48
C ARG A 93 -17.56 -10.45 0.79
N ASP A 94 -17.29 -11.08 1.94
CA ASP A 94 -17.96 -12.34 2.32
C ASP A 94 -19.35 -12.11 2.90
N SER A 95 -19.57 -10.99 3.59
CA SER A 95 -20.83 -10.68 4.25
C SER A 95 -21.18 -9.21 4.22
N ALA A 96 -22.47 -8.90 4.31
CA ALA A 96 -22.99 -7.54 4.43
C ALA A 96 -22.90 -6.96 5.85
N GLY A 97 -22.20 -7.63 6.77
CA GLY A 97 -22.04 -7.20 8.15
C GLY A 97 -21.32 -5.85 8.30
N THR A 98 -21.43 -5.26 9.49
CA THR A 98 -20.66 -4.09 9.89
C THR A 98 -19.93 -4.43 11.18
N PRO A 99 -18.60 -4.47 11.17
CA PRO A 99 -17.69 -4.19 10.05
C PRO A 99 -17.72 -5.25 8.94
N PRO A 100 -17.36 -4.87 7.69
CA PRO A 100 -17.36 -5.82 6.57
C PRO A 100 -16.24 -6.86 6.72
N VAL A 101 -16.48 -8.05 6.15
CA VAL A 101 -15.53 -9.17 6.13
C VAL A 101 -15.10 -9.43 4.70
N TYR A 102 -13.82 -9.54 4.47
CA TYR A 102 -13.25 -9.82 3.16
C TYR A 102 -12.41 -11.08 3.18
N SER A 103 -12.55 -11.89 2.15
CA SER A 103 -11.65 -13.00 1.83
C SER A 103 -11.15 -12.88 0.39
N GLY A 104 -10.27 -13.75 -0.02
CA GLY A 104 -9.80 -13.72 -1.40
C GLY A 104 -8.61 -14.65 -1.65
N SER A 105 -7.97 -14.42 -2.77
CA SER A 105 -6.73 -15.09 -3.13
C SER A 105 -5.72 -14.08 -3.65
N TYR A 106 -4.48 -14.27 -3.28
CA TYR A 106 -3.35 -13.52 -3.82
C TYR A 106 -2.15 -14.44 -3.91
N LYS A 107 -1.28 -14.15 -4.85
CA LYS A 107 -0.06 -14.91 -5.01
C LYS A 107 1.05 -14.29 -4.16
N LEU A 108 1.53 -15.07 -3.20
CA LEU A 108 2.72 -14.77 -2.40
C LEU A 108 3.55 -16.05 -2.33
N ASN A 109 4.52 -16.21 -3.23
CA ASN A 109 5.39 -17.37 -3.39
C ASN A 109 4.68 -18.68 -3.75
N THR A 110 3.45 -18.86 -3.35
CA THR A 110 2.51 -19.94 -3.71
C THR A 110 1.11 -19.37 -3.61
N SER A 111 0.15 -19.85 -4.39
CA SER A 111 -1.25 -19.39 -4.32
C SER A 111 -1.75 -19.45 -2.90
N THR A 112 -1.89 -18.30 -2.26
CA THR A 112 -2.31 -18.20 -0.86
C THR A 112 -3.75 -17.70 -0.81
N SER A 113 -4.61 -18.47 -0.14
CA SER A 113 -5.93 -18.00 0.23
C SER A 113 -5.83 -17.02 1.38
N LEU A 114 -6.48 -15.88 1.27
CA LEU A 114 -6.71 -14.99 2.39
C LEU A 114 -7.95 -15.51 3.13
N ALA A 115 -7.77 -15.97 4.35
CA ALA A 115 -8.89 -16.29 5.24
C ALA A 115 -9.70 -15.02 5.51
N SER A 116 -10.99 -15.18 5.84
CA SER A 116 -11.90 -14.08 6.14
C SER A 116 -11.33 -13.14 7.19
N GLN A 117 -11.23 -11.87 6.85
CA GLN A 117 -10.71 -10.80 7.72
C GLN A 117 -11.76 -9.72 7.93
N VAL A 118 -11.96 -9.35 9.18
CA VAL A 118 -12.75 -8.17 9.53
C VAL A 118 -11.94 -6.93 9.19
N VAL A 119 -12.51 -6.02 8.43
CA VAL A 119 -11.85 -4.79 8.02
C VAL A 119 -12.57 -3.61 8.64
N ASN A 120 -11.88 -2.94 9.56
CA ASN A 120 -12.34 -1.68 10.13
C ASN A 120 -11.68 -0.54 9.35
N ASP A 121 -12.43 0.48 9.01
CA ASP A 121 -11.95 1.62 8.21
C ASP A 121 -11.42 1.19 6.80
N ASP A 122 -10.52 1.98 6.24
CA ASP A 122 -9.90 1.77 4.93
C ASP A 122 -8.37 1.65 5.05
N PRO A 123 -7.83 0.55 5.64
CA PRO A 123 -6.39 0.36 5.74
C PRO A 123 -5.77 0.25 4.36
N HIS A 124 -4.54 0.71 4.22
CA HIS A 124 -3.81 0.56 2.96
C HIS A 124 -3.73 -0.91 2.54
N ILE A 125 -3.98 -1.18 1.28
CA ILE A 125 -3.91 -2.52 0.70
C ILE A 125 -2.54 -2.69 0.05
N CYS A 126 -1.84 -3.78 0.35
CA CYS A 126 -0.60 -4.14 -0.34
C CYS A 126 -0.63 -5.63 -0.71
N PHE A 127 -0.90 -5.93 -1.95
CA PHE A 127 -0.79 -7.29 -2.49
C PHE A 127 0.67 -7.59 -2.79
N LYS A 128 1.22 -8.59 -2.13
CA LYS A 128 2.52 -9.19 -2.45
C LYS A 128 2.26 -10.34 -3.41
N LEU A 129 2.60 -10.14 -4.67
CA LEU A 129 2.31 -11.07 -5.75
C LEU A 129 3.52 -11.98 -6.00
N ASP A 130 3.30 -13.12 -6.65
CA ASP A 130 4.37 -13.78 -7.39
C ASP A 130 4.74 -12.91 -8.59
N THR A 131 5.98 -12.98 -9.03
CA THR A 131 6.43 -12.19 -10.19
C THR A 131 5.56 -12.49 -11.40
N ALA A 132 4.91 -11.47 -11.91
CA ALA A 132 4.08 -11.52 -13.09
C ALA A 132 4.62 -10.56 -14.15
N THR A 133 4.62 -11.00 -15.42
CA THR A 133 5.20 -10.26 -16.55
C THR A 133 4.15 -9.97 -17.58
N PHE A 134 3.63 -8.73 -17.59
CA PHE A 134 2.64 -8.26 -18.55
C PHE A 134 2.94 -6.81 -18.94
N ARG A 135 2.36 -6.37 -20.06
CA ARG A 135 2.40 -4.96 -20.45
C ARG A 135 1.32 -4.15 -19.74
N TYR A 136 0.11 -4.72 -19.59
CA TYR A 136 -1.06 -4.05 -19.02
C TYR A 136 -1.42 -4.66 -17.68
N TYR A 137 -1.69 -3.80 -16.70
CA TYR A 137 -2.22 -4.22 -15.41
C TYR A 137 -3.49 -3.42 -15.12
N ARG A 138 -4.51 -4.12 -14.63
CA ARG A 138 -5.81 -3.54 -14.35
C ARG A 138 -6.28 -3.90 -12.94
N LEU A 139 -6.61 -2.87 -12.16
CA LEU A 139 -7.40 -2.99 -10.95
C LEU A 139 -8.87 -2.79 -11.34
N THR A 140 -9.72 -3.76 -11.05
CA THR A 140 -11.17 -3.68 -11.20
C THR A 140 -11.83 -3.76 -9.83
N PHE A 141 -12.81 -2.93 -9.58
CA PHE A 141 -13.57 -2.92 -8.33
C PHE A 141 -15.04 -2.66 -8.60
N THR A 142 -15.91 -3.23 -7.74
CA THR A 142 -17.37 -3.08 -7.83
C THR A 142 -17.89 -2.51 -6.53
N CYS A 143 -18.39 -1.27 -6.55
CA CYS A 143 -18.86 -0.55 -5.37
C CYS A 143 -20.29 -0.05 -5.56
N ALA A 144 -21.10 -0.12 -4.50
CA ALA A 144 -22.50 0.32 -4.54
C ALA A 144 -22.67 1.85 -4.60
N SER A 145 -21.66 2.59 -4.19
CA SER A 145 -21.63 4.07 -4.19
C SER A 145 -20.31 4.58 -4.78
N ALA A 146 -20.25 5.88 -5.05
CA ALA A 146 -19.03 6.53 -5.49
C ALA A 146 -17.89 6.31 -4.49
N VAL A 147 -16.68 6.03 -4.99
CA VAL A 147 -15.51 5.67 -4.19
C VAL A 147 -14.31 6.52 -4.58
N LYS A 148 -13.51 6.90 -3.59
CA LYS A 148 -12.27 7.65 -3.76
C LYS A 148 -11.06 6.75 -3.62
N ILE A 149 -10.06 7.00 -4.47
CA ILE A 149 -8.75 6.35 -4.40
C ILE A 149 -7.69 7.45 -4.58
N GLY A 150 -6.79 7.60 -3.60
CA GLY A 150 -5.73 8.61 -3.63
C GLY A 150 -4.50 8.13 -4.37
N VAL A 151 -3.92 7.00 -3.96
CA VAL A 151 -2.64 6.53 -4.48
C VAL A 151 -2.71 5.08 -4.91
N MET A 152 -2.17 4.80 -6.10
CA MET A 152 -1.90 3.45 -6.56
C MET A 152 -0.41 3.30 -6.89
N ALA A 153 0.16 2.15 -6.54
CA ALA A 153 1.54 1.81 -6.84
C ALA A 153 1.65 0.36 -7.31
N ILE A 154 2.47 0.12 -8.32
CA ILE A 154 2.75 -1.21 -8.84
C ILE A 154 4.23 -1.30 -9.21
N GLY A 155 4.88 -2.41 -8.93
CA GLY A 155 6.29 -2.56 -9.26
C GLY A 155 6.97 -3.73 -8.59
N LEU A 156 8.24 -3.55 -8.25
CA LEU A 156 9.05 -4.56 -7.61
C LEU A 156 9.20 -4.29 -6.12
N LYS A 157 8.95 -5.31 -5.30
CA LYS A 157 9.19 -5.29 -3.87
C LYS A 157 10.69 -5.43 -3.56
N MET A 158 11.09 -4.94 -2.43
CA MET A 158 12.35 -5.27 -1.80
C MET A 158 12.03 -6.09 -0.54
N GLU A 159 12.64 -7.25 -0.42
CA GLU A 159 12.55 -8.06 0.79
C GLU A 159 13.82 -7.89 1.61
N PHE A 160 13.64 -7.81 2.94
CA PHE A 160 14.78 -7.76 3.82
C PHE A 160 15.45 -9.14 3.88
N GLU A 161 16.77 -9.16 3.80
CA GLU A 161 17.55 -10.40 3.88
C GLU A 161 17.33 -11.14 5.20
N ARG A 162 17.08 -10.38 6.26
CA ARG A 162 16.81 -10.89 7.60
C ARG A 162 15.61 -10.21 8.22
N GLY A 163 14.94 -10.91 9.13
CA GLY A 163 13.86 -10.34 9.94
C GLY A 163 14.36 -9.25 10.88
N PHE A 164 13.41 -8.49 11.41
CA PHE A 164 13.71 -7.48 12.44
C PHE A 164 14.10 -8.15 13.75
N TYR A 165 15.02 -7.49 14.46
CA TYR A 165 15.28 -7.86 15.85
C TYR A 165 14.08 -7.55 16.76
N GLY A 166 14.02 -8.20 17.92
CA GLY A 166 12.98 -7.94 18.92
C GLY A 166 12.89 -6.45 19.27
N GLY A 167 11.67 -5.98 19.51
CA GLY A 167 11.39 -4.57 19.81
C GLY A 167 10.91 -3.73 18.62
N PHE A 168 10.83 -4.30 17.42
CA PHE A 168 10.13 -3.66 16.32
C PHE A 168 8.64 -3.52 16.65
N MET A 169 8.10 -2.31 16.51
CA MET A 169 6.71 -1.99 16.84
C MET A 169 5.99 -1.50 15.57
N PRO A 170 5.12 -2.32 14.97
CA PRO A 170 4.38 -1.92 13.77
C PRO A 170 3.54 -0.68 14.02
N GLN A 171 3.44 0.21 13.04
CA GLN A 171 2.64 1.44 13.12
C GLN A 171 1.18 1.17 13.51
N THR A 172 0.60 0.13 12.95
CA THR A 172 -0.81 -0.25 13.22
C THR A 172 -1.08 -0.67 14.67
N TRP A 173 -0.05 -1.09 15.44
CA TRP A 173 -0.21 -1.46 16.84
C TRP A 173 -0.05 -0.29 17.80
N ASN A 174 0.43 0.84 17.31
CA ASN A 174 0.83 1.97 18.10
C ASN A 174 0.18 3.26 17.57
N GLU A 175 -1.15 3.20 17.35
CA GLU A 175 -1.94 4.38 17.01
C GLU A 175 -1.83 5.39 18.16
N GLU A 176 -1.41 6.60 17.85
CA GLU A 176 -1.35 7.68 18.82
C GLU A 176 -2.74 8.31 18.95
N ILE A 177 -3.33 8.12 20.13
CA ILE A 177 -4.63 8.68 20.46
C ILE A 177 -4.43 9.75 21.54
N THR A 178 -4.63 11.01 21.19
CA THR A 178 -4.63 12.11 22.15
C THR A 178 -6.07 12.40 22.59
N THR A 179 -6.31 12.28 23.87
CA THR A 179 -7.62 12.58 24.46
C THR A 179 -7.55 13.86 25.27
N THR A 180 -8.33 14.87 24.89
CA THR A 180 -8.44 16.12 25.63
C THR A 180 -9.81 16.18 26.32
N VAL A 181 -9.81 16.23 27.64
CA VAL A 181 -11.01 16.36 28.43
C VAL A 181 -11.32 17.85 28.63
N ASN A 182 -12.44 18.32 28.11
CA ASN A 182 -12.91 19.69 28.29
C ASN A 182 -13.68 19.79 29.58
N LYS A 183 -13.29 20.75 30.45
CA LYS A 183 -13.95 21.06 31.70
C LYS A 183 -14.33 22.53 31.75
N SER A 184 -15.44 22.87 32.40
CA SER A 184 -15.78 24.23 32.70
C SER A 184 -14.84 24.80 33.78
N ILE A 185 -14.86 26.12 33.97
CA ILE A 185 -14.10 26.80 35.04
C ILE A 185 -14.47 26.24 36.44
N GLY A 186 -15.71 25.78 36.62
CA GLY A 186 -16.17 25.11 37.84
C GLY A 186 -15.83 23.61 37.90
N GLY A 187 -15.04 23.05 36.99
CA GLY A 187 -14.60 21.66 36.99
C GLY A 187 -15.61 20.66 36.41
N ILE A 188 -16.75 21.11 35.90
CA ILE A 188 -17.78 20.26 35.33
C ILE A 188 -17.25 19.70 33.97
N TYR A 189 -17.39 18.39 33.76
CA TYR A 189 -17.08 17.73 32.51
C TYR A 189 -18.02 18.21 31.40
N LEU A 190 -17.43 18.74 30.33
CA LEU A 190 -18.14 19.25 29.15
C LEU A 190 -18.09 18.32 27.94
N GLY A 191 -17.17 17.38 27.95
CA GLY A 191 -16.96 16.42 26.85
C GLY A 191 -15.51 16.05 26.66
N THR A 192 -15.26 15.11 25.76
CA THR A 192 -13.92 14.68 25.41
C THR A 192 -13.70 14.88 23.90
N SER A 193 -12.59 15.53 23.55
CA SER A 193 -12.08 15.57 22.21
C SER A 193 -11.05 14.45 22.04
N ILE A 194 -11.19 13.66 20.99
CA ILE A 194 -10.28 12.57 20.67
C ILE A 194 -9.63 12.93 19.34
N GLU A 195 -8.31 13.05 19.35
CA GLU A 195 -7.49 13.21 18.17
C GLU A 195 -6.75 11.90 17.92
N ARG A 196 -6.88 11.37 16.71
CA ARG A 196 -6.14 10.19 16.25
C ARG A 196 -5.15 10.62 15.20
N SER A 197 -3.88 10.39 15.42
CA SER A 197 -2.85 10.61 14.41
C SER A 197 -2.75 9.38 13.51
N GLY A 198 -3.09 9.55 12.23
CA GLY A 198 -2.86 8.52 11.20
C GLY A 198 -1.42 8.50 10.67
N THR A 199 -0.57 9.38 11.18
CA THR A 199 0.83 9.52 10.74
C THR A 199 1.75 9.17 11.89
N LYS A 200 2.73 8.33 11.65
CA LYS A 200 3.67 7.89 12.68
C LYS A 200 5.07 7.71 12.16
N THR A 201 6.03 8.00 13.04
CA THR A 201 7.46 7.74 12.80
C THR A 201 7.78 6.29 13.15
N GLU A 202 8.42 5.59 12.24
CA GLU A 202 8.89 4.23 12.41
C GLU A 202 10.40 4.14 12.16
N THR A 203 11.09 3.41 13.04
CA THR A 203 12.53 3.21 12.92
C THR A 203 12.82 1.72 12.74
N ILE A 204 13.51 1.41 11.66
CA ILE A 204 13.93 0.06 11.30
C ILE A 204 15.44 0.01 11.38
N ASN A 205 15.96 -0.90 12.18
CA ASN A 205 17.37 -1.23 12.25
C ASN A 205 17.58 -2.67 11.77
N LEU A 206 18.37 -2.82 10.73
CA LEU A 206 18.70 -4.11 10.14
C LEU A 206 20.18 -4.41 10.43
N GLU A 207 20.43 -5.53 11.04
CA GLU A 207 21.76 -5.94 11.42
C GLU A 207 22.13 -7.28 10.77
N ASP A 208 23.45 -7.56 10.77
CA ASP A 208 24.03 -8.81 10.25
C ASP A 208 23.64 -9.12 8.81
N LEU A 209 23.53 -8.06 7.99
CA LEU A 209 23.27 -8.14 6.57
C LEU A 209 24.57 -8.41 5.80
N THR A 210 24.51 -9.23 4.77
CA THR A 210 25.68 -9.44 3.92
C THR A 210 26.03 -8.17 3.14
N HIS A 211 27.32 -7.93 2.91
CA HIS A 211 27.76 -6.78 2.12
C HIS A 211 27.18 -6.84 0.70
N SER A 212 27.10 -8.03 0.12
CA SER A 212 26.51 -8.24 -1.20
C SER A 212 25.05 -7.76 -1.27
N TRP A 213 24.22 -8.09 -0.27
CA TRP A 213 22.84 -7.64 -0.22
C TRP A 213 22.74 -6.12 -0.04
N ILE A 214 23.59 -5.56 0.82
CA ILE A 214 23.62 -4.10 1.03
C ILE A 214 23.94 -3.39 -0.28
N GLU A 215 24.94 -3.83 -1.03
CA GLU A 215 25.36 -3.21 -2.28
C GLU A 215 24.36 -3.42 -3.42
N SER A 216 23.83 -4.64 -3.57
CA SER A 216 22.97 -4.99 -4.70
C SER A 216 21.50 -4.63 -4.49
N THR A 217 21.02 -4.53 -3.25
CA THR A 217 19.60 -4.37 -2.94
C THR A 217 19.33 -3.09 -2.16
N TRP A 218 20.00 -2.90 -1.01
CA TRP A 218 19.75 -1.75 -0.16
C TRP A 218 20.16 -0.41 -0.77
N LEU A 219 21.35 -0.31 -1.35
CA LEU A 219 21.82 0.95 -1.92
C LEU A 219 20.97 1.42 -3.11
N PRO A 220 20.57 0.57 -4.07
CA PRO A 220 19.62 0.95 -5.11
C PRO A 220 18.26 1.39 -4.54
N PHE A 221 17.71 0.66 -3.56
CA PHE A 221 16.49 1.06 -2.87
C PHE A 221 16.64 2.43 -2.21
N ARG A 222 17.69 2.65 -1.41
CA ARG A 222 17.95 3.92 -0.73
C ARG A 222 17.99 5.09 -1.72
N ARG A 223 18.70 4.95 -2.84
CA ARG A 223 18.77 5.98 -3.89
C ARG A 223 17.40 6.33 -4.45
N HIS A 224 16.58 5.33 -4.69
CA HIS A 224 15.21 5.53 -5.17
C HIS A 224 14.32 6.15 -4.09
N ALA A 225 14.34 5.61 -2.88
CA ALA A 225 13.50 6.02 -1.77
C ALA A 225 13.81 7.43 -1.23
N VAL A 226 14.99 7.99 -1.47
CA VAL A 226 15.27 9.40 -1.20
C VAL A 226 14.42 10.33 -2.06
N LEU A 227 14.16 9.93 -3.31
CA LEU A 227 13.44 10.76 -4.29
C LEU A 227 11.92 10.53 -4.24
N TYR A 228 11.49 9.30 -3.99
CA TYR A 228 10.07 8.90 -4.08
C TYR A 228 9.57 8.29 -2.78
N PRO A 229 8.29 8.45 -2.43
CA PRO A 229 7.62 7.66 -1.41
C PRO A 229 7.70 6.15 -1.73
N PHE A 230 7.53 5.32 -0.71
CA PHE A 230 7.44 3.87 -0.88
C PHE A 230 6.40 3.30 0.07
N ILE A 231 5.98 2.07 -0.19
CA ILE A 231 5.07 1.36 0.69
C ILE A 231 5.88 0.38 1.52
N PHE A 232 5.73 0.50 2.82
CA PHE A 232 6.27 -0.45 3.79
C PHE A 232 5.16 -1.41 4.20
N SER A 233 5.44 -2.71 4.14
CA SER A 233 4.51 -3.76 4.54
C SER A 233 5.23 -4.78 5.41
N TRP A 234 4.81 -4.87 6.66
CA TRP A 234 5.38 -5.85 7.60
C TRP A 234 4.55 -7.13 7.72
N GLY A 235 3.27 -7.07 7.43
CA GLY A 235 2.36 -8.21 7.58
C GLY A 235 2.43 -9.23 6.45
N ASN A 236 1.85 -10.41 6.72
CA ASN A 236 1.72 -11.49 5.74
C ASN A 236 0.41 -11.40 4.92
N THR A 237 -0.51 -10.52 5.29
CA THR A 237 -1.78 -10.33 4.59
C THR A 237 -1.83 -8.98 3.87
N PRO A 238 -2.58 -8.87 2.76
CA PRO A 238 -2.69 -7.62 2.01
C PRO A 238 -3.24 -6.43 2.79
N LEU A 239 -3.97 -6.70 3.88
CA LEU A 239 -4.71 -5.71 4.66
C LEU A 239 -4.03 -5.34 5.98
N SER A 240 -2.92 -5.97 6.34
CA SER A 240 -2.29 -5.76 7.64
C SER A 240 -0.93 -5.06 7.54
N ASN A 241 -0.74 -4.09 8.44
CA ASN A 241 0.56 -3.47 8.69
C ASN A 241 1.22 -2.85 7.44
N ASN A 242 0.41 -2.17 6.63
CA ASN A 242 0.87 -1.42 5.48
C ASN A 242 0.91 0.07 5.81
N SER A 243 1.97 0.74 5.43
CA SER A 243 2.11 2.19 5.56
C SER A 243 2.70 2.82 4.30
N LEU A 244 2.21 4.00 3.96
CA LEU A 244 2.78 4.84 2.91
C LEU A 244 3.85 5.72 3.54
N ALA A 245 5.11 5.43 3.28
CA ALA A 245 6.27 6.15 3.80
C ALA A 245 6.53 7.41 2.98
N ILE A 246 6.38 8.58 3.61
CA ILE A 246 6.48 9.90 2.96
C ILE A 246 7.81 10.56 3.30
N GLN A 247 8.07 10.80 4.58
CA GLN A 247 9.30 11.43 5.05
C GLN A 247 10.28 10.36 5.54
N LYS A 248 11.54 10.44 5.13
CA LYS A 248 12.52 9.37 5.32
C LYS A 248 13.89 9.91 5.70
N THR A 249 14.53 9.22 6.64
CA THR A 249 15.93 9.44 7.02
C THR A 249 16.65 8.10 7.03
N PHE A 250 17.73 8.02 6.29
CA PHE A 250 18.56 6.82 6.22
C PHE A 250 19.77 6.96 7.13
N THR A 251 19.95 6.00 8.03
CA THR A 251 21.18 5.89 8.80
C THR A 251 22.29 5.34 7.91
N ASN A 252 23.48 5.90 8.04
CA ASN A 252 24.63 5.38 7.31
C ASN A 252 24.94 3.96 7.72
N GLY A 253 25.19 3.11 6.74
CA GLY A 253 25.58 1.74 6.96
C GLY A 253 26.88 1.63 7.74
N LYS A 254 26.97 0.65 8.62
CA LYS A 254 28.16 0.34 9.41
C LYS A 254 28.66 -1.05 9.08
N VAL A 255 29.95 -1.18 8.87
CA VAL A 255 30.62 -2.49 8.76
C VAL A 255 30.74 -3.06 10.16
N LYS A 256 30.21 -4.25 10.41
CA LYS A 256 30.35 -4.97 11.67
C LYS A 256 31.60 -5.86 11.68
N ASN A 257 31.83 -6.55 10.55
CA ASN A 257 33.00 -7.40 10.35
C ASN A 257 33.26 -7.61 8.85
N ARG A 258 34.17 -8.51 8.49
CA ARG A 258 34.55 -8.77 7.09
C ARG A 258 33.38 -9.16 6.17
N SER A 259 32.31 -9.72 6.70
CA SER A 259 31.18 -10.29 5.90
C SER A 259 29.85 -9.55 6.11
N TYR A 260 29.69 -8.88 7.24
CA TYR A 260 28.39 -8.35 7.66
C TYR A 260 28.44 -6.86 7.99
N GLY A 261 27.33 -6.20 7.71
CA GLY A 261 27.09 -4.80 8.04
C GLY A 261 25.69 -4.59 8.63
N SER A 262 25.39 -3.34 8.95
CA SER A 262 24.08 -2.90 9.43
C SER A 262 23.64 -1.65 8.68
N VAL A 263 22.33 -1.49 8.52
CA VAL A 263 21.72 -0.28 7.92
C VAL A 263 20.48 0.10 8.72
N GLY A 264 20.08 1.36 8.65
CA GLY A 264 18.88 1.83 9.33
C GLY A 264 18.06 2.79 8.48
N LEU A 265 16.78 2.83 8.76
CA LEU A 265 15.81 3.69 8.11
C LEU A 265 14.80 4.14 9.16
N THR A 266 14.59 5.45 9.24
CA THR A 266 13.47 6.05 9.95
C THR A 266 12.56 6.71 8.93
N PHE A 267 11.27 6.45 9.01
CA PHE A 267 10.30 7.10 8.13
C PHE A 267 9.03 7.48 8.87
N GLU A 268 8.40 8.52 8.40
CA GLU A 268 7.05 8.89 8.77
C GLU A 268 6.10 8.38 7.69
N GLY A 269 5.05 7.68 8.10
CA GLY A 269 4.12 7.06 7.19
C GLY A 269 2.68 7.20 7.62
N THR A 270 1.76 7.12 6.66
CA THR A 270 0.32 7.05 6.90
C THR A 270 -0.16 5.61 6.81
N ILE A 271 -1.15 5.26 7.63
CA ILE A 271 -1.77 3.92 7.66
C ILE A 271 -3.20 3.93 7.12
N LYS A 272 -3.74 5.12 6.83
CA LYS A 272 -5.09 5.38 6.29
C LYS A 272 -5.03 6.44 5.21
#